data_e4ea541e0fd23a198da78dccf638ec73
#
_entry.id   e4ea541e0fd23a198da78dccf638ec73
#
_cell.length_a   1.000
_cell.length_b   1.000
_cell.length_c   1.000
_cell.angle_alpha   90.00
_cell.angle_beta   90.00
_cell.angle_gamma   90.00
#
_symmetry.space_group_name_H-M   'P 1'
#
loop_
_entity.id
_entity.type
_entity.pdbx_description
1 polymer ?
#
loop_
_entity_poly.entity_id
_entity_poly.type
_entity_poly.pdbx_seq_one_letter_code
_entity_poly.pdbx_strand_id
1 'polypeptide(L)'
;MQRPYIESKTFEKADIRDYEDCTFNSCDLSNLNLSGFNFTECEFIRCNMSMAKLSDTTFNEVKFAECKLVALHFEDCNEFLFSVSFDQCQLTLSSFYKRKLKNT
;
A
#
# COMPACT_ATOMS: atom_id res chain seq x y z
N MET A 1 11.01 12.76 -15.94
CA MET A 1 10.35 13.40 -14.80
C MET A 1 10.53 12.57 -13.55
N GLN A 2 10.90 13.20 -12.47
CA GLN A 2 11.20 12.52 -11.25
C GLN A 2 9.94 12.33 -10.42
N ARG A 3 9.77 11.11 -9.89
CA ARG A 3 8.61 10.84 -9.04
C ARG A 3 8.83 11.46 -7.67
N PRO A 4 7.77 11.95 -7.03
CA PRO A 4 7.89 12.39 -5.64
C PRO A 4 8.40 11.25 -4.76
N TYR A 5 9.30 11.59 -3.87
CA TYR A 5 9.96 10.61 -3.02
C TYR A 5 9.68 10.94 -1.57
N ILE A 6 9.05 10.02 -0.87
CA ILE A 6 8.63 10.23 0.51
C ILE A 6 9.34 9.21 1.40
N GLU A 7 10.03 9.69 2.41
CA GLU A 7 10.76 8.82 3.33
C GLU A 7 10.31 9.05 4.75
N SER A 8 10.06 7.95 5.45
CA SER A 8 9.79 7.96 6.89
C SER A 8 8.84 9.05 7.36
N LYS A 9 7.90 9.42 6.49
CA LYS A 9 6.92 10.43 6.83
C LYS A 9 5.76 9.81 7.58
N THR A 10 5.13 10.62 8.36
CA THR A 10 3.94 10.17 9.05
C THR A 10 2.70 10.56 8.25
N PHE A 11 1.77 9.64 8.18
CA PHE A 11 0.50 9.87 7.50
C PHE A 11 -0.58 10.31 8.47
N GLU A 12 -0.27 10.35 9.74
CA GLU A 12 -1.26 10.61 10.77
C GLU A 12 -1.87 12.00 10.66
N LYS A 13 -1.08 12.95 10.21
CA LYS A 13 -1.53 14.33 10.10
C LYS A 13 -1.73 14.76 8.66
N ALA A 14 -1.71 13.80 7.75
CA ALA A 14 -1.83 14.13 6.34
C ALA A 14 -3.28 14.48 6.01
N ASP A 15 -3.46 15.64 5.42
CA ASP A 15 -4.77 16.00 4.86
C ASP A 15 -4.95 15.35 3.50
N ILE A 16 -3.83 14.94 2.89
CA ILE A 16 -3.85 14.36 1.56
C ILE A 16 -4.14 12.88 1.66
N ARG A 17 -5.13 12.42 0.93
CA ARG A 17 -5.48 11.02 0.86
C ARG A 17 -5.29 10.43 -0.53
N ASP A 18 -5.00 11.27 -1.51
CA ASP A 18 -4.80 10.83 -2.88
C ASP A 18 -3.34 11.00 -3.25
N TYR A 19 -2.71 9.89 -3.60
CA TYR A 19 -1.32 9.89 -4.03
C TYR A 19 -1.23 9.27 -5.41
N GLU A 20 -0.58 9.97 -6.31
CA GLU A 20 -0.40 9.51 -7.67
C GLU A 20 1.06 9.62 -8.05
N ASP A 21 1.59 8.54 -8.62
CA ASP A 21 2.96 8.53 -9.13
C ASP A 21 4.01 8.80 -8.06
N CYS A 22 3.75 8.37 -6.84
CA CYS A 22 4.65 8.61 -5.71
C CYS A 22 5.47 7.37 -5.37
N THR A 23 6.66 7.60 -4.86
CA THR A 23 7.49 6.53 -4.31
C THR A 23 7.67 6.77 -2.81
N PHE A 24 7.29 5.77 -2.04
CA PHE A 24 7.43 5.79 -0.58
C PHE A 24 8.59 4.88 -0.21
N ASN A 25 9.59 5.41 0.46
CA ASN A 25 10.77 4.63 0.78
C ASN A 25 11.02 4.61 2.29
N SER A 26 11.10 3.40 2.83
CA SER A 26 11.44 3.20 4.25
C SER A 26 10.46 3.86 5.20
N CYS A 27 9.20 3.90 4.82
CA CYS A 27 8.17 4.50 5.66
C CYS A 27 7.59 3.47 6.62
N ASP A 28 7.30 3.90 7.83
CA ASP A 28 6.61 3.07 8.79
C ASP A 28 5.14 3.44 8.79
N LEU A 29 4.36 2.58 8.16
CA LEU A 29 2.92 2.76 8.04
C LEU A 29 2.16 1.71 8.83
N SER A 30 2.84 1.05 9.76
CA SER A 30 2.22 -0.03 10.53
C SER A 30 1.13 0.51 11.43
N ASN A 31 0.05 -0.24 11.52
CA ASN A 31 -1.11 0.08 12.34
C ASN A 31 -1.84 1.38 11.98
N LEU A 32 -1.49 2.00 10.87
CA LEU A 32 -2.17 3.22 10.46
C LEU A 32 -3.52 2.93 9.84
N ASN A 33 -4.41 3.88 9.93
CA ASN A 33 -5.70 3.79 9.27
C ASN A 33 -5.60 4.46 7.91
N LEU A 34 -5.52 3.64 6.87
CA LEU A 34 -5.42 4.12 5.50
C LEU A 34 -6.77 4.02 4.78
N SER A 35 -7.85 3.92 5.55
CA SER A 35 -9.18 3.79 4.96
C SER A 35 -9.51 4.97 4.06
N GLY A 36 -9.95 4.66 2.86
CA GLY A 36 -10.33 5.69 1.89
C GLY A 36 -9.17 6.37 1.19
N PHE A 37 -7.94 5.98 1.48
CA PHE A 37 -6.79 6.51 0.75
C PHE A 37 -6.76 5.94 -0.66
N ASN A 38 -6.28 6.73 -1.60
CA ASN A 38 -6.15 6.31 -2.99
C ASN A 38 -4.69 6.40 -3.40
N PHE A 39 -4.15 5.25 -3.83
CA PHE A 39 -2.79 5.17 -4.34
C PHE A 39 -2.86 4.71 -5.79
N THR A 40 -2.39 5.54 -6.70
CA THR A 40 -2.40 5.25 -8.12
C THR A 40 -0.98 5.32 -8.65
N GLU A 41 -0.54 4.23 -9.28
CA GLU A 41 0.81 4.13 -9.86
C GLU A 41 1.89 4.48 -8.85
N CYS A 42 1.70 4.05 -7.61
CA CYS A 42 2.65 4.30 -6.54
C CYS A 42 3.52 3.08 -6.28
N GLU A 43 4.68 3.33 -5.69
CA GLU A 43 5.59 2.26 -5.32
C GLU A 43 5.99 2.42 -3.86
N PHE A 44 5.92 1.33 -3.12
CA PHE A 44 6.35 1.27 -1.72
C PHE A 44 7.60 0.40 -1.66
N ILE A 45 8.70 0.98 -1.19
CA ILE A 45 9.98 0.29 -1.11
C ILE A 45 10.42 0.21 0.35
N ARG A 46 10.69 -0.99 0.82
CA ARG A 46 11.15 -1.23 2.19
C ARG A 46 10.29 -0.57 3.25
N CYS A 47 9.00 -0.54 3.01
CA CYS A 47 8.05 0.03 3.96
C CYS A 47 7.46 -1.06 4.84
N ASN A 48 7.06 -0.69 6.05
CA ASN A 48 6.34 -1.58 6.93
C ASN A 48 4.89 -1.09 7.00
N MET A 49 3.96 -1.89 6.47
CA MET A 49 2.55 -1.54 6.46
C MET A 49 1.73 -2.56 7.25
N SER A 50 2.40 -3.30 8.13
CA SER A 50 1.75 -4.39 8.86
C SER A 50 0.59 -3.89 9.69
N MET A 51 -0.52 -4.61 9.62
CA MET A 51 -1.73 -4.34 10.39
C MET A 51 -2.38 -2.98 10.11
N ALA A 52 -2.05 -2.36 8.99
CA ALA A 52 -2.74 -1.14 8.58
C ALA A 52 -4.18 -1.46 8.21
N LYS A 53 -5.08 -0.51 8.42
CA LYS A 53 -6.48 -0.68 8.02
C LYS A 53 -6.65 -0.20 6.59
N LEU A 54 -7.27 -1.05 5.77
CA LEU A 54 -7.36 -0.82 4.34
C LEU A 54 -8.80 -0.72 3.83
N SER A 55 -9.75 -0.38 4.69
CA SER A 55 -11.15 -0.29 4.27
C SER A 55 -11.33 0.74 3.17
N ASP A 56 -11.83 0.31 2.01
CA ASP A 56 -12.03 1.17 0.85
C ASP A 56 -10.76 1.87 0.36
N THR A 57 -9.60 1.35 0.73
CA THR A 57 -8.34 1.86 0.20
C THR A 57 -8.21 1.43 -1.25
N THR A 58 -7.81 2.34 -2.12
CA THR A 58 -7.63 2.03 -3.54
C THR A 58 -6.15 1.83 -3.83
N PHE A 59 -5.83 0.66 -4.37
CA PHE A 59 -4.50 0.36 -4.87
C PHE A 59 -4.61 0.11 -6.37
N ASN A 60 -4.32 1.11 -7.16
CA ASN A 60 -4.38 1.04 -8.61
C ASN A 60 -2.96 1.08 -9.17
N GLU A 61 -2.51 -0.04 -9.73
CA GLU A 61 -1.16 -0.18 -10.28
C GLU A 61 -0.10 0.17 -9.22
N VAL A 62 -0.19 -0.50 -8.07
CA VAL A 62 0.72 -0.24 -6.95
C VAL A 62 1.71 -1.39 -6.82
N LYS A 63 2.97 -1.06 -6.65
CA LYS A 63 4.03 -2.04 -6.48
C LYS A 63 4.61 -1.96 -5.07
N PHE A 64 4.77 -3.12 -4.47
CA PHE A 64 5.43 -3.24 -3.16
C PHE A 64 6.73 -4.00 -3.36
N ALA A 65 7.84 -3.41 -2.95
CA ALA A 65 9.16 -4.02 -3.06
C ALA A 65 9.83 -4.09 -1.70
N GLU A 66 10.24 -5.27 -1.30
CA GLU A 66 10.94 -5.49 -0.04
C GLU A 66 10.18 -4.92 1.17
N CYS A 67 8.88 -5.06 1.15
CA CYS A 67 8.03 -4.51 2.19
C CYS A 67 7.60 -5.57 3.19
N LYS A 68 7.33 -5.13 4.40
CA LYS A 68 6.75 -5.98 5.42
C LYS A 68 5.25 -5.70 5.46
N LEU A 69 4.47 -6.70 5.05
CA LEU A 69 3.03 -6.54 4.86
C LEU A 69 2.29 -7.61 5.65
N VAL A 70 2.58 -7.69 6.93
CA VAL A 70 2.04 -8.74 7.79
C VAL A 70 0.63 -8.40 8.23
N ALA A 71 -0.27 -9.38 8.17
CA ALA A 71 -1.64 -9.26 8.66
C ALA A 71 -2.43 -8.14 7.98
N LEU A 72 -2.27 -8.00 6.68
CA LEU A 72 -3.05 -7.06 5.89
C LEU A 72 -4.24 -7.78 5.26
N HIS A 73 -5.39 -7.15 5.32
CA HIS A 73 -6.61 -7.69 4.73
C HIS A 73 -6.90 -6.95 3.42
N PHE A 74 -6.27 -7.43 2.35
CA PHE A 74 -6.42 -6.79 1.04
C PHE A 74 -7.85 -6.91 0.50
N GLU A 75 -8.62 -7.87 1.01
CA GLU A 75 -10.01 -7.98 0.60
C GLU A 75 -10.87 -6.81 1.07
N ASP A 76 -10.39 -6.04 2.04
CA ASP A 76 -11.12 -4.85 2.52
C ASP A 76 -10.93 -3.66 1.60
N CYS A 77 -9.96 -3.73 0.71
CA CYS A 77 -9.69 -2.65 -0.23
C CYS A 77 -10.82 -2.48 -1.23
N ASN A 78 -10.89 -1.28 -1.80
CA ASN A 78 -11.79 -1.03 -2.91
C ASN A 78 -11.39 -1.96 -4.06
N GLU A 79 -12.32 -2.78 -4.53
CA GLU A 79 -12.00 -3.73 -5.60
C GLU A 79 -11.91 -3.08 -6.97
N PHE A 80 -12.41 -1.87 -7.12
CA PHE A 80 -12.35 -1.17 -8.38
C PHE A 80 -10.90 -0.82 -8.71
N LEU A 81 -10.44 -1.27 -9.85
CA LEU A 81 -9.06 -1.05 -10.31
C LEU A 81 -7.99 -1.63 -9.39
N PHE A 82 -8.36 -2.58 -8.55
CA PHE A 82 -7.40 -3.21 -7.65
C PHE A 82 -6.31 -3.91 -8.47
N SER A 83 -5.08 -3.42 -8.37
CA SER A 83 -3.96 -3.97 -9.11
C SER A 83 -2.69 -3.75 -8.29
N VAL A 84 -2.13 -4.83 -7.79
CA VAL A 84 -0.93 -4.77 -6.96
C VAL A 84 0.07 -5.81 -7.43
N SER A 85 1.34 -5.54 -7.18
CA SER A 85 2.40 -6.52 -7.40
C SER A 85 3.34 -6.50 -6.22
N PHE A 86 3.96 -7.64 -5.96
CA PHE A 86 4.83 -7.80 -4.81
C PHE A 86 6.18 -8.34 -5.28
N ASP A 87 7.26 -7.77 -4.75
CA ASP A 87 8.60 -8.23 -5.02
C ASP A 87 9.33 -8.35 -3.68
N GLN A 88 9.65 -9.59 -3.28
CA GLN A 88 10.37 -9.89 -2.05
C GLN A 88 9.68 -9.33 -0.81
N CYS A 89 8.37 -9.45 -0.75
CA CYS A 89 7.59 -8.95 0.37
C CYS A 89 7.24 -10.06 1.36
N GLN A 90 7.10 -9.67 2.63
CA GLN A 90 6.63 -10.58 3.65
C GLN A 90 5.12 -10.41 3.80
N LEU A 91 4.38 -11.47 3.48
CA LEU A 91 2.93 -11.42 3.44
C LEU A 91 2.28 -12.35 4.47
N THR A 92 3.00 -12.69 5.53
CA THR A 92 2.51 -13.59 6.54
C THR A 92 1.19 -13.10 7.13
N LEU A 93 0.20 -13.97 7.23
CA LEU A 93 -1.11 -13.66 7.80
C LEU A 93 -1.92 -12.63 7.00
N SER A 94 -1.46 -12.27 5.82
CA SER A 94 -2.24 -11.41 4.95
C SER A 94 -3.24 -12.22 4.16
N SER A 95 -4.35 -11.60 3.78
CA SER A 95 -5.42 -12.31 3.07
C SER A 95 -5.85 -11.52 1.83
N PHE A 96 -6.31 -12.30 0.84
CA PHE A 96 -6.68 -11.74 -0.46
C PHE A 96 -8.03 -12.30 -0.91
N TYR A 97 -8.92 -12.55 0.00
CA TYR A 97 -10.17 -13.22 -0.32
C TYR A 97 -10.92 -12.48 -1.44
N LYS A 98 -11.22 -13.23 -2.51
CA LYS A 98 -11.91 -12.71 -3.69
C LYS A 98 -11.18 -11.55 -4.37
N ARG A 99 -9.85 -11.50 -4.27
CA ARG A 99 -9.05 -10.51 -4.99
C ARG A 99 -8.15 -11.21 -6.00
N LYS A 100 -8.05 -10.62 -7.17
CA LYS A 100 -7.12 -11.11 -8.17
C LYS A 100 -5.81 -10.37 -8.02
N LEU A 101 -4.72 -11.13 -7.99
CA LEU A 101 -3.40 -10.54 -7.88
C LEU A 101 -2.70 -10.56 -9.22
N LYS A 102 -2.04 -9.46 -9.52
CA LYS A 102 -1.31 -9.28 -10.76
C LYS A 102 0.17 -9.40 -10.45
N ASN A 103 0.86 -10.30 -11.16
CA ASN A 103 2.32 -10.45 -11.04
C ASN A 103 2.79 -10.78 -9.61
N THR A 104 2.10 -11.67 -8.95
CA THR A 104 2.49 -12.05 -7.58
C THR A 104 3.34 -13.30 -7.52
#